data_e1ae3842eb555976de96baee13396166
#
_entry.id   e1ae3842eb555976de96baee13396166
#
_cell.length_a   1.000
_cell.length_b   1.000
_cell.length_c   1.000
_cell.angle_alpha   90.00
_cell.angle_beta   90.00
_cell.angle_gamma   90.00
#
_symmetry.space_group_name_H-M   'P 1'
#
loop_
_entity.id
_entity.type
_entity.pdbx_description
1 polymer ?
#
loop_
_entity_poly.entity_id
_entity_poly.type
_entity_poly.pdbx_seq_one_letter_code
_entity_poly.pdbx_strand_id
1 'polypeptide(L)'
;MGREGAKLFHAKGWRVGAVDRNDDGLATLNHELGGDRLWTRAVDVTEKAALEGALADFCAGNTGGGLDMMWNNAGIGESGWFEDVPYEAAMRVVEVNFKAVLTGAYAALPYLKKTPGSLMFSTSSSSGTYGMPRIAVYSSTKHAVKGLTEALSVEWQRHGVRVADVLPGLIDTAILTTTTNHSDDAAPTESAEELRAGAPKKGMFRLMPATSVAEAAWQAYHDPKRLHWYVPKSIRLIDVLKGLSPEFVRGRIVKSLPVLMPKRQ
;
A
#
# COMPACT_ATOMS: atom_id res chain seq x y z
N MET A 1 5.10 -6.78 -1.23
CA MET A 1 5.74 -5.59 -0.64
C MET A 1 6.00 -5.81 0.85
N GLY A 2 4.99 -6.04 1.69
CA GLY A 2 5.19 -6.26 3.13
C GLY A 2 6.18 -7.36 3.47
N ARG A 3 6.13 -8.52 2.78
CA ARG A 3 7.09 -9.62 2.93
C ARG A 3 8.53 -9.16 2.70
N GLU A 4 8.79 -8.42 1.62
CA GLU A 4 10.14 -7.90 1.33
C GLU A 4 10.57 -6.83 2.34
N GLY A 5 9.63 -6.05 2.86
CA GLY A 5 9.87 -5.17 4.00
C GLY A 5 10.29 -5.95 5.24
N ALA A 6 9.53 -6.98 5.62
CA ALA A 6 9.88 -7.82 6.76
C ALA A 6 11.28 -8.41 6.63
N LYS A 7 11.64 -8.95 5.45
CA LYS A 7 12.99 -9.47 5.16
C LYS A 7 14.06 -8.40 5.32
N LEU A 8 13.85 -7.22 4.73
CA LEU A 8 14.82 -6.14 4.77
C LEU A 8 15.06 -5.64 6.20
N PHE A 9 13.99 -5.32 6.94
CA PHE A 9 14.11 -4.82 8.31
C PHE A 9 14.71 -5.87 9.24
N HIS A 10 14.33 -7.15 9.09
CA HIS A 10 14.94 -8.25 9.84
C HIS A 10 16.45 -8.39 9.55
N ALA A 11 16.85 -8.31 8.27
CA ALA A 11 18.27 -8.35 7.88
C ALA A 11 19.07 -7.14 8.43
N LYS A 12 18.38 -6.01 8.68
CA LYS A 12 18.96 -4.82 9.32
C LYS A 12 18.99 -4.90 10.85
N GLY A 13 18.64 -6.03 11.43
CA GLY A 13 18.73 -6.25 12.88
C GLY A 13 17.46 -5.90 13.68
N TRP A 14 16.38 -5.53 13.01
CA TRP A 14 15.12 -5.19 13.68
C TRP A 14 14.38 -6.42 14.17
N ARG A 15 13.65 -6.24 15.26
CA ARG A 15 12.57 -7.16 15.63
C ARG A 15 11.34 -6.79 14.78
N VAL A 16 10.81 -7.76 14.04
CA VAL A 16 9.74 -7.56 13.07
C VAL A 16 8.49 -8.31 13.50
N GLY A 17 7.36 -7.62 13.58
CA GLY A 17 6.03 -8.19 13.68
C GLY A 17 5.39 -8.25 12.28
N ALA A 18 5.06 -9.43 11.80
CA ALA A 18 4.37 -9.60 10.54
C ALA A 18 2.97 -10.19 10.77
N VAL A 19 1.95 -9.48 10.28
CA VAL A 19 0.56 -9.94 10.31
C VAL A 19 0.01 -10.02 8.90
N ASP A 20 -0.70 -11.10 8.61
CA ASP A 20 -1.42 -11.32 7.36
C ASP A 20 -2.58 -12.30 7.65
N ARG A 21 -3.62 -12.31 6.81
CA ARG A 21 -4.64 -13.35 6.88
C ARG A 21 -4.18 -14.69 6.31
N ASN A 22 -3.11 -14.70 5.50
CA ASN A 22 -2.52 -15.88 4.88
C ASN A 22 -1.51 -16.51 5.84
N ASP A 23 -1.96 -17.49 6.60
CA ASP A 23 -1.14 -18.21 7.58
C ASP A 23 0.00 -19.02 6.93
N ASP A 24 -0.23 -19.64 5.77
CA ASP A 24 0.81 -20.34 5.01
C ASP A 24 1.94 -19.39 4.59
N GLY A 25 1.55 -18.18 4.17
CA GLY A 25 2.51 -17.12 3.83
C GLY A 25 3.35 -16.70 5.03
N LEU A 26 2.76 -16.62 6.22
CA LEU A 26 3.46 -16.34 7.47
C LEU A 26 4.36 -17.49 7.89
N ALA A 27 3.89 -18.74 7.79
CA ALA A 27 4.69 -19.93 8.07
C ALA A 27 5.93 -20.00 7.16
N THR A 28 5.77 -19.71 5.88
CA THR A 28 6.89 -19.64 4.93
C THR A 28 7.89 -18.53 5.30
N LEU A 29 7.39 -17.35 5.71
CA LEU A 29 8.25 -16.26 6.18
C LEU A 29 9.04 -16.65 7.44
N ASN A 30 8.37 -17.32 8.37
CA ASN A 30 8.99 -17.88 9.58
C ASN A 30 10.10 -18.87 9.25
N HIS A 31 9.86 -19.77 8.29
CA HIS A 31 10.87 -20.71 7.84
C HIS A 31 12.10 -20.03 7.20
N GLU A 32 11.86 -18.95 6.44
CA GLU A 32 12.94 -18.20 5.77
C GLU A 32 13.81 -17.37 6.73
N LEU A 33 13.18 -16.70 7.69
CA LEU A 33 13.87 -15.74 8.56
C LEU A 33 14.21 -16.32 9.93
N GLY A 34 13.27 -17.06 10.52
CA GLY A 34 13.42 -17.71 11.83
C GLY A 34 13.88 -16.79 12.97
N GLY A 35 14.08 -17.41 14.15
CA GLY A 35 14.75 -16.79 15.30
C GLY A 35 13.90 -15.77 16.06
N ASP A 36 14.49 -15.22 17.12
CA ASP A 36 13.80 -14.43 18.16
C ASP A 36 13.34 -13.04 17.69
N ARG A 37 13.80 -12.59 16.53
CA ARG A 37 13.49 -11.26 16.00
C ARG A 37 12.32 -11.23 15.03
N LEU A 38 11.72 -12.36 14.68
CA LEU A 38 10.50 -12.43 13.91
C LEU A 38 9.34 -12.90 14.80
N TRP A 39 8.26 -12.16 14.78
CA TRP A 39 6.98 -12.51 15.37
C TRP A 39 5.91 -12.50 14.28
N THR A 40 5.08 -13.52 14.21
CA THR A 40 4.03 -13.63 13.19
C THR A 40 2.69 -13.98 13.82
N ARG A 41 1.61 -13.48 13.23
CA ARG A 41 0.24 -13.81 13.62
C ARG A 41 -0.72 -13.71 12.46
N ALA A 42 -1.56 -14.72 12.27
CA ALA A 42 -2.67 -14.67 11.32
C ALA A 42 -3.73 -13.68 11.83
N VAL A 43 -3.97 -12.60 11.08
CA VAL A 43 -4.93 -11.56 11.41
C VAL A 43 -5.59 -11.03 10.14
N ASP A 44 -6.91 -10.97 10.13
CA ASP A 44 -7.62 -10.12 9.18
C ASP A 44 -7.57 -8.67 9.70
N VAL A 45 -6.93 -7.79 8.95
CA VAL A 45 -6.75 -6.37 9.32
C VAL A 45 -8.06 -5.59 9.37
N THR A 46 -9.16 -6.13 8.82
CA THR A 46 -10.49 -5.54 8.91
C THR A 46 -11.14 -5.76 10.28
N GLU A 47 -10.65 -6.76 11.03
CA GLU A 47 -11.09 -7.10 12.37
C GLU A 47 -10.32 -6.29 13.43
N LYS A 48 -10.92 -5.17 13.83
CA LYS A 48 -10.28 -4.17 14.72
C LYS A 48 -9.70 -4.80 16.00
N ALA A 49 -10.48 -5.60 16.71
CA ALA A 49 -10.04 -6.21 17.98
C ALA A 49 -8.88 -7.19 17.78
N ALA A 50 -8.87 -7.94 16.67
CA ALA A 50 -7.79 -8.86 16.34
C ALA A 50 -6.47 -8.12 16.05
N LEU A 51 -6.54 -6.99 15.32
CA LEU A 51 -5.37 -6.16 15.03
C LEU A 51 -4.85 -5.46 16.30
N GLU A 52 -5.73 -4.94 17.14
CA GLU A 52 -5.37 -4.34 18.43
C GLU A 52 -4.68 -5.36 19.36
N GLY A 53 -5.23 -6.57 19.45
CA GLY A 53 -4.63 -7.66 20.23
C GLY A 53 -3.26 -8.09 19.69
N ALA A 54 -3.11 -8.18 18.36
CA ALA A 54 -1.82 -8.50 17.74
C ALA A 54 -0.75 -7.45 18.02
N LEU A 55 -1.09 -6.16 17.95
CA LEU A 55 -0.18 -5.07 18.30
C LEU A 55 0.19 -5.05 19.78
N ALA A 56 -0.78 -5.28 20.67
CA ALA A 56 -0.53 -5.38 22.10
C ALA A 56 0.46 -6.50 22.43
N ASP A 57 0.24 -7.69 21.89
CA ASP A 57 1.10 -8.85 22.12
C ASP A 57 2.51 -8.64 21.53
N PHE A 58 2.60 -8.08 20.32
CA PHE A 58 3.91 -7.76 19.73
C PHE A 58 4.66 -6.73 20.58
N CYS A 59 4.00 -5.64 20.96
CA CYS A 59 4.64 -4.55 21.70
C CYS A 59 4.99 -4.95 23.15
N ALA A 60 4.26 -5.89 23.77
CA ALA A 60 4.61 -6.41 25.09
C ALA A 60 6.02 -7.05 25.13
N GLY A 61 6.48 -7.60 24.01
CA GLY A 61 7.83 -8.15 23.88
C GLY A 61 8.91 -7.12 23.53
N ASN A 62 8.58 -5.83 23.37
CA ASN A 62 9.53 -4.78 23.07
C ASN A 62 10.00 -4.06 24.35
N THR A 63 11.26 -3.59 24.36
CA THR A 63 11.77 -2.77 25.44
C THR A 63 10.92 -1.49 25.56
N GLY A 64 10.37 -1.23 26.76
CA GLY A 64 9.48 -0.09 26.99
C GLY A 64 8.07 -0.24 26.37
N GLY A 65 7.75 -1.36 25.72
CA GLY A 65 6.44 -1.60 25.11
C GLY A 65 6.12 -0.62 23.98
N GLY A 66 7.15 -0.06 23.32
CA GLY A 66 7.02 0.90 22.21
C GLY A 66 7.04 0.23 20.84
N LEU A 67 6.80 1.03 19.81
CA LEU A 67 6.85 0.66 18.42
C LEU A 67 7.61 1.74 17.62
N ASP A 68 8.65 1.34 16.90
CA ASP A 68 9.44 2.26 16.08
C ASP A 68 8.75 2.57 14.75
N MET A 69 8.07 1.57 14.18
CA MET A 69 7.38 1.73 12.90
C MET A 69 6.14 0.85 12.83
N MET A 70 5.03 1.44 12.40
CA MET A 70 3.84 0.75 11.91
C MET A 70 3.76 0.91 10.40
N TRP A 71 3.72 -0.21 9.67
CA TRP A 71 3.53 -0.19 8.23
C TRP A 71 2.19 -0.81 7.83
N ASN A 72 1.22 0.03 7.50
CA ASN A 72 -0.05 -0.36 6.91
C ASN A 72 0.16 -0.72 5.43
N ASN A 73 0.28 -2.02 5.14
CA ASN A 73 0.61 -2.50 3.80
C ASN A 73 -0.50 -3.35 3.15
N ALA A 74 -1.37 -3.95 3.93
CA ALA A 74 -2.47 -4.78 3.40
C ALA A 74 -3.29 -4.03 2.36
N GLY A 75 -3.68 -4.72 1.30
CA GLY A 75 -4.48 -4.13 0.23
C GLY A 75 -4.88 -5.16 -0.81
N ILE A 76 -6.06 -4.95 -1.39
CA ILE A 76 -6.64 -5.75 -2.47
C ILE A 76 -7.01 -4.85 -3.64
N GLY A 77 -7.21 -5.46 -4.81
CA GLY A 77 -7.69 -4.80 -6.01
C GLY A 77 -8.96 -5.45 -6.55
N GLU A 78 -9.82 -4.63 -7.11
CA GLU A 78 -10.92 -5.02 -7.99
C GLU A 78 -10.88 -4.09 -9.19
N SER A 79 -11.14 -4.60 -10.38
CA SER A 79 -11.10 -3.85 -11.64
C SER A 79 -12.34 -4.10 -12.48
N GLY A 80 -12.61 -3.16 -13.39
CA GLY A 80 -13.77 -3.17 -14.27
C GLY A 80 -14.29 -1.75 -14.47
N TRP A 81 -15.20 -1.55 -15.41
CA TRP A 81 -15.95 -0.30 -15.46
C TRP A 81 -16.71 -0.15 -14.15
N PHE A 82 -16.93 1.08 -13.70
CA PHE A 82 -17.49 1.34 -12.36
C PHE A 82 -18.83 0.63 -12.15
N GLU A 83 -19.67 0.64 -13.17
CA GLU A 83 -21.00 0.00 -13.19
C GLU A 83 -20.96 -1.53 -13.20
N ASP A 84 -19.85 -2.14 -13.63
CA ASP A 84 -19.69 -3.60 -13.71
C ASP A 84 -19.19 -4.20 -12.39
N VAL A 85 -18.52 -3.38 -11.55
CA VAL A 85 -17.97 -3.86 -10.27
C VAL A 85 -19.09 -4.02 -9.24
N PRO A 86 -19.36 -5.23 -8.71
CA PRO A 86 -20.38 -5.43 -7.69
C PRO A 86 -20.11 -4.56 -6.46
N TYR A 87 -21.17 -3.98 -5.89
CA TYR A 87 -21.06 -3.08 -4.74
C TYR A 87 -20.32 -3.72 -3.56
N GLU A 88 -20.58 -5.01 -3.28
CA GLU A 88 -19.92 -5.75 -2.20
C GLU A 88 -18.41 -5.93 -2.45
N ALA A 89 -18.01 -6.12 -3.71
CA ALA A 89 -16.60 -6.18 -4.10
C ALA A 89 -15.94 -4.80 -3.91
N ALA A 90 -16.61 -3.74 -4.33
CA ALA A 90 -16.16 -2.36 -4.11
C ALA A 90 -16.01 -2.05 -2.62
N MET A 91 -16.97 -2.45 -1.78
CA MET A 91 -16.93 -2.23 -0.33
C MET A 91 -15.81 -3.03 0.34
N ARG A 92 -15.50 -4.27 -0.10
CA ARG A 92 -14.34 -5.00 0.40
C ARG A 92 -13.02 -4.23 0.13
N VAL A 93 -12.89 -3.57 -1.01
CA VAL A 93 -11.72 -2.71 -1.30
C VAL A 93 -11.65 -1.55 -0.30
N VAL A 94 -12.77 -0.92 0.04
CA VAL A 94 -12.83 0.16 1.03
C VAL A 94 -12.43 -0.34 2.42
N GLU A 95 -12.98 -1.48 2.85
CA GLU A 95 -12.71 -2.08 4.17
C GLU A 95 -11.21 -2.40 4.33
N VAL A 96 -10.61 -3.07 3.35
CA VAL A 96 -9.21 -3.49 3.44
C VAL A 96 -8.24 -2.33 3.18
N ASN A 97 -8.49 -1.51 2.15
CA ASN A 97 -7.48 -0.54 1.71
C ASN A 97 -7.52 0.78 2.50
N PHE A 98 -8.65 1.11 3.15
CA PHE A 98 -8.77 2.37 3.87
C PHE A 98 -9.21 2.19 5.33
N LYS A 99 -10.32 1.50 5.60
CA LYS A 99 -10.79 1.31 6.99
C LYS A 99 -9.75 0.58 7.84
N ALA A 100 -9.10 -0.47 7.31
CA ALA A 100 -8.03 -1.16 8.01
C ALA A 100 -6.81 -0.25 8.27
N VAL A 101 -6.50 0.70 7.38
CA VAL A 101 -5.44 1.71 7.62
C VAL A 101 -5.82 2.64 8.77
N LEU A 102 -7.09 3.09 8.84
CA LEU A 102 -7.58 3.85 9.98
C LEU A 102 -7.48 3.04 11.28
N THR A 103 -7.90 1.79 11.26
CA THR A 103 -7.79 0.88 12.41
C THR A 103 -6.34 0.74 12.86
N GLY A 104 -5.42 0.53 11.92
CA GLY A 104 -3.97 0.44 12.20
C GLY A 104 -3.41 1.72 12.80
N ALA A 105 -3.88 2.90 12.33
CA ALA A 105 -3.47 4.18 12.89
C ALA A 105 -3.90 4.34 14.35
N TYR A 106 -5.17 4.08 14.65
CA TYR A 106 -5.69 4.14 16.02
C TYR A 106 -5.01 3.13 16.95
N ALA A 107 -4.87 1.89 16.48
CA ALA A 107 -4.28 0.81 17.27
C ALA A 107 -2.78 1.01 17.55
N ALA A 108 -2.02 1.55 16.58
CA ALA A 108 -0.58 1.72 16.71
C ALA A 108 -0.17 2.99 17.49
N LEU A 109 -0.99 4.06 17.47
CA LEU A 109 -0.63 5.34 18.06
C LEU A 109 -0.20 5.27 19.51
N PRO A 110 -0.86 4.51 20.44
CA PRO A 110 -0.42 4.40 21.83
C PRO A 110 1.01 3.84 21.98
N TYR A 111 1.45 3.00 21.06
CA TYR A 111 2.78 2.37 21.06
C TYR A 111 3.82 3.26 20.37
N LEU A 112 3.45 3.90 19.23
CA LEU A 112 4.30 4.85 18.53
C LEU A 112 4.69 6.04 19.41
N LYS A 113 3.76 6.56 20.22
CA LYS A 113 4.03 7.65 21.17
C LYS A 113 5.12 7.33 22.21
N LYS A 114 5.39 6.06 22.48
CA LYS A 114 6.42 5.64 23.43
C LYS A 114 7.83 5.68 22.83
N THR A 115 7.94 5.82 21.50
CA THR A 115 9.22 5.87 20.79
C THR A 115 9.34 7.18 20.03
N PRO A 116 10.08 8.18 20.57
CA PRO A 116 10.30 9.45 19.88
C PRO A 116 10.92 9.25 18.49
N GLY A 117 10.35 9.91 17.48
CA GLY A 117 10.77 9.77 16.10
C GLY A 117 10.24 8.53 15.38
N SER A 118 9.36 7.75 16.03
CA SER A 118 8.66 6.62 15.39
C SER A 118 7.92 7.03 14.13
N LEU A 119 7.62 6.04 13.28
CA LEU A 119 7.02 6.28 11.97
C LEU A 119 5.73 5.46 11.79
N MET A 120 4.64 6.13 11.47
CA MET A 120 3.51 5.51 10.80
C MET A 120 3.71 5.58 9.28
N PHE A 121 3.79 4.43 8.62
CA PHE A 121 4.00 4.33 7.18
C PHE A 121 2.84 3.61 6.52
N SER A 122 2.35 4.12 5.39
CA SER A 122 1.20 3.53 4.70
C SER A 122 1.48 3.30 3.22
N THR A 123 0.93 2.21 2.68
CA THR A 123 1.01 1.92 1.24
C THR A 123 -0.19 2.54 0.53
N SER A 124 0.03 3.70 -0.09
CA SER A 124 -0.88 4.30 -1.07
C SER A 124 -0.66 3.66 -2.45
N SER A 125 -0.68 4.44 -3.52
CA SER A 125 -0.45 3.99 -4.91
C SER A 125 -0.20 5.19 -5.81
N SER A 126 0.37 4.97 -6.99
CA SER A 126 0.32 5.95 -8.09
C SER A 126 -1.12 6.35 -8.44
N SER A 127 -2.09 5.44 -8.21
CA SER A 127 -3.53 5.73 -8.34
C SER A 127 -4.05 6.68 -7.25
N GLY A 128 -3.27 6.98 -6.22
CA GLY A 128 -3.51 8.06 -5.25
C GLY A 128 -3.02 9.44 -5.74
N THR A 129 -2.34 9.51 -6.88
CA THR A 129 -1.97 10.79 -7.52
C THR A 129 -3.06 11.26 -8.49
N TYR A 130 -3.62 10.36 -9.29
CA TYR A 130 -4.76 10.59 -10.16
C TYR A 130 -5.67 9.36 -10.17
N GLY A 131 -7.00 9.56 -10.16
CA GLY A 131 -7.98 8.48 -10.23
C GLY A 131 -7.89 7.76 -11.57
N MET A 132 -7.57 6.48 -11.54
CA MET A 132 -7.40 5.68 -12.75
C MET A 132 -8.72 5.02 -13.15
N PRO A 133 -9.10 5.08 -14.44
CA PRO A 133 -10.26 4.34 -14.93
C PRO A 133 -10.09 2.85 -14.71
N ARG A 134 -11.22 2.14 -14.62
CA ARG A 134 -11.34 0.70 -14.35
C ARG A 134 -10.93 0.24 -12.93
N ILE A 135 -10.37 1.13 -12.12
CA ILE A 135 -10.03 0.90 -10.70
C ILE A 135 -10.48 2.10 -9.85
N ALA A 136 -11.67 2.63 -10.12
CA ALA A 136 -12.15 3.88 -9.51
C ALA A 136 -12.21 3.80 -7.98
N VAL A 137 -12.79 2.74 -7.40
CA VAL A 137 -12.90 2.56 -5.95
C VAL A 137 -11.52 2.34 -5.32
N TYR A 138 -10.68 1.50 -5.94
CA TYR A 138 -9.30 1.34 -5.50
C TYR A 138 -8.57 2.69 -5.46
N SER A 139 -8.65 3.47 -6.54
CA SER A 139 -8.03 4.81 -6.61
C SER A 139 -8.54 5.73 -5.52
N SER A 140 -9.85 5.71 -5.24
CA SER A 140 -10.46 6.50 -4.17
C SER A 140 -9.89 6.14 -2.80
N THR A 141 -9.73 4.85 -2.51
CA THR A 141 -9.10 4.40 -1.24
C THR A 141 -7.65 4.86 -1.12
N LYS A 142 -6.89 4.86 -2.24
CA LYS A 142 -5.48 5.27 -2.22
C LYS A 142 -5.32 6.81 -2.12
N HIS A 143 -6.27 7.59 -2.63
CA HIS A 143 -6.36 9.02 -2.34
C HIS A 143 -6.69 9.28 -0.87
N ALA A 144 -7.64 8.51 -0.30
CA ALA A 144 -7.98 8.62 1.12
C ALA A 144 -6.79 8.33 2.03
N VAL A 145 -5.99 7.29 1.74
CA VAL A 145 -4.75 7.00 2.48
C VAL A 145 -3.76 8.15 2.38
N LYS A 146 -3.58 8.74 1.17
CA LYS A 146 -2.68 9.90 0.98
C LYS A 146 -3.15 11.10 1.79
N GLY A 147 -4.44 11.48 1.70
CA GLY A 147 -5.00 12.60 2.48
C GLY A 147 -4.92 12.38 3.99
N LEU A 148 -5.15 11.15 4.46
CA LEU A 148 -4.95 10.79 5.87
C LEU A 148 -3.49 10.96 6.29
N THR A 149 -2.53 10.53 5.46
CA THR A 149 -1.09 10.71 5.70
C THR A 149 -0.74 12.19 5.84
N GLU A 150 -1.25 13.02 4.93
CA GLU A 150 -1.02 14.48 4.96
C GLU A 150 -1.52 15.09 6.28
N ALA A 151 -2.76 14.81 6.67
CA ALA A 151 -3.36 15.32 7.90
C ALA A 151 -2.61 14.86 9.15
N LEU A 152 -2.38 13.54 9.29
CA LEU A 152 -1.72 12.98 10.46
C LEU A 152 -0.24 13.39 10.56
N SER A 153 0.42 13.69 9.44
CA SER A 153 1.79 14.19 9.44
C SER A 153 1.93 15.53 10.18
N VAL A 154 0.86 16.32 10.22
CA VAL A 154 0.79 17.58 10.98
C VAL A 154 0.29 17.33 12.40
N GLU A 155 -0.83 16.61 12.56
CA GLU A 155 -1.44 16.39 13.87
C GLU A 155 -0.55 15.63 14.85
N TRP A 156 0.21 14.62 14.36
CA TRP A 156 1.00 13.75 15.23
C TRP A 156 2.38 14.29 15.57
N GLN A 157 2.77 15.45 15.02
CA GLN A 157 3.97 16.16 15.46
C GLN A 157 3.94 16.47 16.97
N ARG A 158 2.76 16.80 17.52
CA ARG A 158 2.56 17.00 18.97
C ARG A 158 2.91 15.77 19.82
N HIS A 159 3.03 14.61 19.20
CA HIS A 159 3.39 13.34 19.86
C HIS A 159 4.81 12.87 19.52
N GLY A 160 5.55 13.61 18.70
CA GLY A 160 6.85 13.18 18.20
C GLY A 160 6.78 11.97 17.24
N VAL A 161 5.59 11.68 16.68
CA VAL A 161 5.36 10.59 15.74
C VAL A 161 5.36 11.14 14.32
N ARG A 162 6.19 10.55 13.46
CA ARG A 162 6.24 10.87 12.04
C ARG A 162 5.21 10.07 11.28
N VAL A 163 4.73 10.62 10.16
CA VAL A 163 3.81 9.94 9.27
C VAL A 163 4.29 10.12 7.84
N ALA A 164 4.28 9.05 7.06
CA ALA A 164 4.64 9.07 5.64
C ALA A 164 3.94 7.95 4.88
N ASP A 165 3.93 8.03 3.56
CA ASP A 165 3.43 6.98 2.69
C ASP A 165 4.35 6.68 1.51
N VAL A 166 4.11 5.52 0.88
CA VAL A 166 4.68 5.19 -0.41
C VAL A 166 3.58 5.15 -1.48
N LEU A 167 3.90 5.70 -2.66
CA LEU A 167 3.04 5.68 -3.84
C LEU A 167 3.70 4.80 -4.91
N PRO A 168 3.50 3.47 -4.84
CA PRO A 168 4.04 2.56 -5.84
C PRO A 168 3.29 2.70 -7.17
N GLY A 169 4.01 2.55 -8.27
CA GLY A 169 3.43 2.31 -9.59
C GLY A 169 3.10 0.84 -9.79
N LEU A 170 3.53 0.29 -10.92
CA LEU A 170 3.37 -1.13 -11.20
C LEU A 170 4.45 -1.92 -10.48
N ILE A 171 4.06 -2.71 -9.48
CA ILE A 171 4.96 -3.51 -8.65
C ILE A 171 4.64 -4.99 -8.84
N ASP A 172 5.66 -5.81 -9.02
CA ASP A 172 5.52 -7.27 -9.08
C ASP A 172 5.09 -7.84 -7.72
N THR A 173 3.81 -8.04 -7.58
CA THR A 173 3.17 -8.55 -6.37
C THR A 173 1.92 -9.34 -6.72
N ALA A 174 1.45 -10.16 -5.79
CA ALA A 174 0.25 -10.98 -5.96
C ALA A 174 -1.00 -10.15 -6.36
N ILE A 175 -1.08 -8.87 -6.04
CA ILE A 175 -2.23 -8.03 -6.40
C ILE A 175 -2.49 -7.99 -7.91
N LEU A 176 -1.44 -8.13 -8.73
CA LEU A 176 -1.57 -8.15 -10.20
C LEU A 176 -2.34 -9.36 -10.70
N THR A 177 -2.24 -10.48 -10.00
CA THR A 177 -2.88 -11.76 -10.37
C THR A 177 -4.12 -12.09 -9.57
N THR A 178 -4.30 -11.43 -8.41
CA THR A 178 -5.48 -11.64 -7.53
C THR A 178 -6.56 -10.59 -7.71
N THR A 179 -6.32 -9.54 -8.51
CA THR A 179 -7.33 -8.54 -8.85
C THR A 179 -8.33 -9.15 -9.82
N THR A 180 -9.59 -9.24 -9.41
CA THR A 180 -10.68 -9.69 -10.28
C THR A 180 -11.06 -8.58 -11.26
N ASN A 181 -11.21 -8.91 -12.53
CA ASN A 181 -11.77 -8.02 -13.54
C ASN A 181 -13.24 -8.39 -13.79
N HIS A 182 -14.14 -7.44 -13.58
CA HIS A 182 -15.59 -7.64 -13.62
C HIS A 182 -16.22 -7.22 -14.96
N SER A 183 -15.45 -6.62 -15.87
CA SER A 183 -16.02 -6.15 -17.15
C SER A 183 -16.03 -7.24 -18.21
N ASP A 184 -17.05 -7.28 -19.06
CA ASP A 184 -17.22 -8.23 -20.14
C ASP A 184 -16.11 -8.14 -21.21
N ASP A 185 -15.46 -6.99 -21.33
CA ASP A 185 -14.30 -6.77 -22.20
C ASP A 185 -12.98 -7.21 -21.55
N ALA A 186 -13.05 -7.96 -20.44
CA ALA A 186 -11.89 -8.50 -19.78
C ALA A 186 -11.16 -9.47 -20.72
N ALA A 187 -9.87 -9.23 -20.95
CA ALA A 187 -9.01 -10.25 -21.52
C ALA A 187 -9.04 -11.51 -20.63
N PRO A 188 -8.83 -12.71 -21.19
CA PRO A 188 -8.65 -13.91 -20.40
C PRO A 188 -7.65 -13.63 -19.27
N THR A 189 -7.87 -14.23 -18.10
CA THR A 189 -6.98 -14.06 -16.95
C THR A 189 -5.57 -14.48 -17.36
N GLU A 190 -4.69 -13.50 -17.54
CA GLU A 190 -3.29 -13.75 -17.86
C GLU A 190 -2.60 -14.40 -16.65
N SER A 191 -1.73 -15.36 -16.92
CA SER A 191 -0.86 -15.91 -15.89
C SER A 191 0.07 -14.81 -15.34
N ALA A 192 0.59 -15.00 -14.12
CA ALA A 192 1.57 -14.08 -13.54
C ALA A 192 2.80 -13.89 -14.45
N GLU A 193 3.16 -14.91 -15.21
CA GLU A 193 4.29 -14.88 -16.13
C GLU A 193 3.99 -14.04 -17.38
N GLU A 194 2.81 -14.19 -17.96
CA GLU A 194 2.35 -13.38 -19.09
C GLU A 194 2.23 -11.90 -18.71
N LEU A 195 1.65 -11.59 -17.54
CA LEU A 195 1.58 -10.23 -17.00
C LEU A 195 2.97 -9.60 -16.82
N ARG A 196 3.94 -10.38 -16.32
CA ARG A 196 5.33 -9.91 -16.19
C ARG A 196 6.00 -9.71 -17.54
N ALA A 197 5.76 -10.61 -18.49
CA ALA A 197 6.34 -10.55 -19.84
C ALA A 197 5.81 -9.34 -20.62
N GLY A 198 4.49 -9.07 -20.53
CA GLY A 198 3.82 -7.95 -21.17
C GLY A 198 4.04 -6.59 -20.50
N ALA A 199 4.49 -6.58 -19.24
CA ALA A 199 4.62 -5.36 -18.47
C ALA A 199 5.73 -4.43 -19.03
N PRO A 200 5.54 -3.10 -18.99
CA PRO A 200 6.52 -2.12 -19.42
C PRO A 200 7.85 -2.29 -18.67
N LYS A 201 8.95 -2.47 -19.40
CA LYS A 201 10.31 -2.59 -18.84
C LYS A 201 10.99 -1.23 -18.62
N LYS A 202 10.47 -0.17 -19.23
CA LYS A 202 11.01 1.20 -19.17
C LYS A 202 9.90 2.20 -18.90
N GLY A 203 10.28 3.43 -18.53
CA GLY A 203 9.33 4.53 -18.31
C GLY A 203 8.75 4.59 -16.90
N MET A 204 7.77 5.46 -16.75
CA MET A 204 7.15 5.79 -15.46
C MET A 204 6.33 4.62 -14.87
N PHE A 205 5.70 3.84 -15.72
CA PHE A 205 4.88 2.69 -15.35
C PHE A 205 5.58 1.34 -15.58
N ARG A 206 6.94 1.34 -15.60
CA ARG A 206 7.67 0.08 -15.69
C ARG A 206 7.38 -0.81 -14.47
N LEU A 207 7.40 -2.11 -14.70
CA LEU A 207 7.31 -3.08 -13.62
C LEU A 207 8.53 -2.97 -12.70
N MET A 208 8.30 -2.83 -11.41
CA MET A 208 9.34 -2.72 -10.39
C MET A 208 9.25 -3.92 -9.43
N PRO A 209 10.37 -4.40 -8.91
CA PRO A 209 10.34 -5.45 -7.89
C PRO A 209 9.80 -4.91 -6.55
N ALA A 210 9.18 -5.79 -5.77
CA ALA A 210 8.63 -5.45 -4.45
C ALA A 210 9.71 -4.95 -3.47
N THR A 211 10.97 -5.35 -3.66
CA THR A 211 12.14 -4.87 -2.89
C THR A 211 12.33 -3.36 -3.00
N SER A 212 12.00 -2.75 -4.15
CA SER A 212 12.09 -1.29 -4.31
C SER A 212 11.17 -0.52 -3.36
N VAL A 213 10.02 -1.11 -3.00
CA VAL A 213 9.09 -0.53 -2.02
C VAL A 213 9.61 -0.74 -0.60
N ALA A 214 10.20 -1.90 -0.31
CA ALA A 214 10.85 -2.16 0.97
C ALA A 214 12.01 -1.18 1.22
N GLU A 215 12.83 -0.91 0.21
CA GLU A 215 13.89 0.09 0.26
C GLU A 215 13.35 1.52 0.50
N ALA A 216 12.23 1.87 -0.14
CA ALA A 216 11.57 3.16 0.11
C ALA A 216 11.09 3.27 1.56
N ALA A 217 10.53 2.20 2.14
CA ALA A 217 10.12 2.15 3.54
C ALA A 217 11.32 2.30 4.49
N TRP A 218 12.43 1.63 4.20
CA TRP A 218 13.68 1.77 4.94
C TRP A 218 14.20 3.21 4.91
N GLN A 219 14.24 3.81 3.71
CA GLN A 219 14.65 5.21 3.54
C GLN A 219 13.71 6.17 4.27
N ALA A 220 12.39 5.92 4.25
CA ALA A 220 11.39 6.76 4.92
C ALA A 220 11.61 6.78 6.45
N TYR A 221 12.03 5.66 7.04
CA TYR A 221 12.36 5.64 8.45
C TYR A 221 13.57 6.54 8.77
N HIS A 222 14.57 6.64 7.87
CA HIS A 222 15.80 7.39 8.08
C HIS A 222 15.77 8.84 7.55
N ASP A 223 14.79 9.20 6.69
CA ASP A 223 14.61 10.57 6.19
C ASP A 223 13.35 11.20 6.79
N PRO A 224 13.46 12.03 7.83
CA PRO A 224 12.32 12.63 8.52
C PRO A 224 11.63 13.75 7.72
N LYS A 225 12.21 14.20 6.61
CA LYS A 225 11.73 15.39 5.88
C LYS A 225 10.75 15.06 4.77
N ARG A 226 10.77 13.81 4.26
CA ARG A 226 9.96 13.43 3.11
C ARG A 226 8.67 12.76 3.55
N LEU A 227 7.54 13.31 3.07
CA LEU A 227 6.20 12.81 3.34
C LEU A 227 5.81 11.69 2.38
N HIS A 228 5.93 11.93 1.07
CA HIS A 228 5.51 11.00 0.01
C HIS A 228 6.71 10.36 -0.70
N TRP A 229 6.71 9.02 -0.77
CA TRP A 229 7.75 8.20 -1.40
C TRP A 229 7.21 7.60 -2.69
N TYR A 230 7.72 8.03 -3.84
CA TYR A 230 7.27 7.56 -5.15
C TYR A 230 8.20 6.45 -5.67
N VAL A 231 7.61 5.32 -6.08
CA VAL A 231 8.35 4.17 -6.64
C VAL A 231 7.72 3.74 -7.98
N PRO A 232 8.36 4.05 -9.11
CA PRO A 232 9.59 4.83 -9.28
C PRO A 232 9.40 6.33 -9.01
N LYS A 233 10.49 7.04 -8.75
CA LYS A 233 10.48 8.48 -8.42
C LYS A 233 9.78 9.37 -9.47
N SER A 234 9.75 8.92 -10.73
CA SER A 234 9.09 9.63 -11.85
C SER A 234 7.57 9.80 -11.68
N ILE A 235 6.91 8.97 -10.86
CA ILE A 235 5.46 9.10 -10.54
C ILE A 235 5.15 10.46 -9.90
N ARG A 236 6.12 11.05 -9.18
CA ARG A 236 5.96 12.39 -8.62
C ARG A 236 5.55 13.44 -9.67
N LEU A 237 5.97 13.24 -10.93
CA LEU A 237 5.61 14.16 -12.00
C LEU A 237 4.10 14.21 -12.25
N ILE A 238 3.40 13.07 -12.16
CA ILE A 238 1.93 13.03 -12.31
C ILE A 238 1.27 13.82 -11.18
N ASP A 239 1.74 13.65 -9.95
CA ASP A 239 1.19 14.32 -8.78
C ASP A 239 1.34 15.84 -8.89
N VAL A 240 2.51 16.31 -9.33
CA VAL A 240 2.75 17.73 -9.58
C VAL A 240 1.88 18.25 -10.73
N LEU A 241 1.85 17.53 -11.86
CA LEU A 241 1.06 17.94 -13.03
C LEU A 241 -0.45 17.98 -12.73
N LYS A 242 -0.95 17.00 -11.95
CA LYS A 242 -2.35 17.02 -11.50
C LYS A 242 -2.64 18.22 -10.62
N GLY A 243 -1.72 18.58 -9.72
CA GLY A 243 -1.86 19.77 -8.87
C GLY A 243 -1.91 21.08 -9.65
N LEU A 244 -1.25 21.14 -10.81
CA LEU A 244 -1.22 22.31 -11.68
C LEU A 244 -2.37 22.34 -12.70
N SER A 245 -2.70 21.20 -13.31
CA SER A 245 -3.74 21.08 -14.33
C SER A 245 -4.28 19.66 -14.38
N PRO A 246 -5.34 19.34 -13.59
CA PRO A 246 -5.98 18.02 -13.61
C PRO A 246 -6.60 17.69 -14.97
N GLU A 247 -7.06 18.69 -15.71
CA GLU A 247 -7.64 18.55 -17.05
C GLU A 247 -6.59 18.08 -18.07
N PHE A 248 -5.36 18.56 -17.97
CA PHE A 248 -4.26 18.09 -18.81
C PHE A 248 -3.99 16.60 -18.57
N VAL A 249 -3.90 16.17 -17.32
CA VAL A 249 -3.70 14.77 -16.96
C VAL A 249 -4.86 13.91 -17.45
N ARG A 250 -6.12 14.37 -17.24
CA ARG A 250 -7.32 13.71 -17.76
C ARG A 250 -7.25 13.53 -19.27
N GLY A 251 -6.91 14.59 -20.00
CA GLY A 251 -6.81 14.55 -21.46
C GLY A 251 -5.77 13.55 -21.98
N ARG A 252 -4.65 13.38 -21.26
CA ARG A 252 -3.63 12.37 -21.58
C ARG A 252 -4.13 10.95 -21.36
N ILE A 253 -4.83 10.72 -20.24
CA ILE A 253 -5.40 9.39 -19.91
C ILE A 253 -6.48 9.00 -20.95
N VAL A 254 -7.42 9.91 -21.25
CA VAL A 254 -8.47 9.66 -22.27
C VAL A 254 -7.86 9.27 -23.61
N LYS A 255 -6.81 9.97 -24.06
CA LYS A 255 -6.12 9.67 -25.32
C LYS A 255 -5.37 8.34 -25.30
N SER A 256 -4.95 7.86 -24.12
CA SER A 256 -4.26 6.56 -24.00
C SER A 256 -5.21 5.37 -23.95
N LEU A 257 -6.52 5.60 -23.84
CA LEU A 257 -7.56 4.57 -23.75
C LEU A 257 -8.54 4.72 -24.93
N PRO A 258 -8.21 4.21 -26.14
CA PRO A 258 -9.04 4.35 -27.34
C PRO A 258 -10.48 3.84 -27.17
N VAL A 259 -10.69 2.86 -26.28
CA VAL A 259 -12.02 2.31 -25.94
C VAL A 259 -12.97 3.35 -25.31
N LEU A 260 -12.44 4.45 -24.76
CA LEU A 260 -13.25 5.52 -24.15
C LEU A 260 -13.80 6.52 -25.18
N MET A 261 -13.38 6.46 -26.43
CA MET A 261 -13.90 7.34 -27.48
C MET A 261 -15.21 6.73 -28.00
N PRO A 262 -16.37 7.40 -27.86
CA PRO A 262 -17.57 6.96 -28.56
C PRO A 262 -17.24 6.84 -30.04
N LYS A 263 -17.57 5.69 -30.64
CA LYS A 263 -17.46 5.55 -32.11
C LYS A 263 -18.26 6.72 -32.70
N ARG A 264 -17.59 7.65 -33.39
CA ARG A 264 -18.29 8.69 -34.13
C ARG A 264 -19.20 7.96 -35.11
N GLN A 265 -20.53 8.12 -34.92
CA GLN A 265 -21.53 7.71 -35.90
C GLN A 265 -21.36 8.52 -37.15
#